data_3267c3ff38ad33c4437b68bb4597b2c0
#
_entry.id   3267c3ff38ad33c4437b68bb4597b2c0
#
_cell.length_a   1.000
_cell.length_b   1.000
_cell.length_c   1.000
_cell.angle_alpha   90.00
_cell.angle_beta   90.00
_cell.angle_gamma   90.00
#
_symmetry.space_group_name_H-M   'P 1'
#
loop_
_entity.id
_entity.type
_entity.pdbx_description
1 polymer ?
#
loop_
_entity_poly.entity_id
_entity_poly.type
_entity_poly.pdbx_seq_one_letter_code
_entity_poly.pdbx_strand_id
1 'polypeptide(L)'
;MRITIHIGTDNDTLILPLSYHHQLQALIYKMIGRGVSKDIHNNQSIKSLVFSQLKGEFVLDKKQKLIVFSGGISFSIASSDDFLLLSIVSNLISNKKYNLLGQKINVVKVVPEENIIPNNDVLIIEMMSPVTVHKTVIEDETNKTVYFDPDNSEFND
;
A
#
# COMPACT_ATOMS: atom_id res chain seq x y z
N MET A 1 7.54 -4.49 -11.53
CA MET A 1 8.61 -4.29 -10.53
C MET A 1 8.02 -4.20 -9.12
N ARG A 2 8.78 -4.60 -8.09
CA ARG A 2 8.42 -4.44 -6.67
C ARG A 2 9.60 -3.89 -5.87
N ILE A 3 9.31 -3.04 -4.89
CA ILE A 3 10.30 -2.46 -3.98
C ILE A 3 9.83 -2.61 -2.55
N THR A 4 10.75 -2.82 -1.62
CA THR A 4 10.50 -2.77 -0.18
C THR A 4 11.18 -1.54 0.40
N ILE A 5 10.40 -0.73 1.13
CA ILE A 5 10.83 0.51 1.76
C ILE A 5 10.94 0.25 3.26
N HIS A 6 12.11 0.50 3.82
CA HIS A 6 12.36 0.45 5.26
C HIS A 6 12.30 1.89 5.80
N ILE A 7 11.54 2.07 6.85
CA ILE A 7 11.38 3.36 7.53
C ILE A 7 11.81 3.26 8.98
N GLY A 8 12.32 4.35 9.51
CA GLY A 8 12.60 4.54 10.92
C GLY A 8 11.90 5.78 11.45
N THR A 9 11.79 5.88 12.75
CA THR A 9 11.23 7.02 13.47
C THR A 9 12.28 7.57 14.46
N ASP A 10 12.14 8.82 14.85
CA ASP A 10 13.08 9.46 15.77
C ASP A 10 13.06 8.78 17.17
N ASN A 11 11.97 8.14 17.54
CA ASN A 11 11.76 7.51 18.85
C ASN A 11 11.70 5.98 18.80
N ASP A 12 12.13 5.36 17.69
CA ASP A 12 12.01 3.92 17.42
C ASP A 12 10.61 3.34 17.60
N THR A 13 9.59 4.20 17.66
CA THR A 13 8.18 3.81 17.76
C THR A 13 7.33 4.57 16.77
N LEU A 14 6.31 3.90 16.24
CA LEU A 14 5.30 4.49 15.35
C LEU A 14 3.92 4.08 15.83
N ILE A 15 3.13 5.06 16.25
CA ILE A 15 1.77 4.86 16.79
C ILE A 15 0.75 5.22 15.73
N LEU A 16 -0.08 4.27 15.35
CA LEU A 16 -1.07 4.45 14.30
C LEU A 16 -2.46 3.94 14.75
N PRO A 17 -3.55 4.49 14.21
CA PRO A 17 -4.86 3.87 14.37
C PRO A 17 -4.89 2.52 13.64
N LEU A 18 -5.71 1.58 14.07
CA LEU A 18 -5.86 0.28 13.39
C LEU A 18 -6.25 0.43 11.90
N SER A 19 -6.94 1.52 11.55
CA SER A 19 -7.36 1.85 10.18
C SER A 19 -6.35 2.71 9.41
N TYR A 20 -5.05 2.57 9.67
CA TYR A 20 -3.99 3.42 9.11
C TYR A 20 -3.78 3.32 7.59
N HIS A 21 -4.48 2.43 6.90
CA HIS A 21 -4.29 2.19 5.46
C HIS A 21 -4.40 3.44 4.59
N HIS A 22 -5.40 4.30 4.86
CA HIS A 22 -5.56 5.56 4.12
C HIS A 22 -4.39 6.53 4.33
N GLN A 23 -3.84 6.55 5.54
CA GLN A 23 -2.69 7.38 5.87
C GLN A 23 -1.42 6.87 5.19
N LEU A 24 -1.25 5.53 5.14
CA LEU A 24 -0.16 4.90 4.40
C LEU A 24 -0.28 5.18 2.89
N GLN A 25 -1.48 5.06 2.35
CA GLN A 25 -1.76 5.42 0.95
C GLN A 25 -1.41 6.89 0.66
N ALA A 26 -1.84 7.82 1.53
CA ALA A 26 -1.52 9.23 1.39
C ALA A 26 -0.01 9.50 1.47
N LEU A 27 0.72 8.75 2.31
CA LEU A 27 2.17 8.79 2.38
C LEU A 27 2.81 8.34 1.06
N ILE A 28 2.34 7.22 0.49
CA ILE A 28 2.84 6.70 -0.79
C ILE A 28 2.63 7.73 -1.91
N TYR A 29 1.48 8.39 -1.98
CA TYR A 29 1.24 9.46 -2.95
C TYR A 29 2.20 10.64 -2.78
N LYS A 30 2.59 10.99 -1.55
CA LYS A 30 3.62 12.00 -1.31
C LYS A 30 5.01 11.54 -1.79
N MET A 31 5.29 10.23 -1.67
CA MET A 31 6.55 9.64 -2.16
C MET A 31 6.62 9.62 -3.69
N ILE A 32 5.50 9.48 -4.39
CA ILE A 32 5.43 9.58 -5.86
C ILE A 32 5.81 10.99 -6.34
N GLY A 33 5.52 12.03 -5.56
CA GLY A 33 5.81 13.41 -5.92
C GLY A 33 4.67 14.14 -6.64
N ARG A 34 4.66 15.48 -6.50
CA ARG A 34 3.53 16.33 -6.94
C ARG A 34 3.30 16.36 -8.45
N GLY A 35 4.33 16.17 -9.26
CA GLY A 35 4.21 16.20 -10.74
C GLY A 35 3.44 14.99 -11.25
N VAL A 36 3.86 13.81 -10.85
CA VAL A 36 3.28 12.52 -11.27
C VAL A 36 1.93 12.27 -10.60
N SER A 37 1.73 12.72 -9.34
CA SER A 37 0.47 12.47 -8.62
C SER A 37 -0.74 13.18 -9.22
N LYS A 38 -0.58 14.31 -9.93
CA LYS A 38 -1.69 15.01 -10.63
C LYS A 38 -2.14 14.24 -11.87
N ASP A 39 -1.19 13.73 -12.65
CA ASP A 39 -1.50 12.93 -13.85
C ASP A 39 -2.13 11.58 -13.47
N ILE A 40 -1.73 11.04 -12.34
CA ILE A 40 -2.28 9.82 -11.76
C ILE A 40 -3.74 10.01 -11.32
N HIS A 41 -4.11 11.14 -10.70
CA HIS A 41 -5.50 11.43 -10.30
C HIS A 41 -6.45 11.64 -11.50
N ASN A 42 -5.93 12.18 -12.60
CA ASN A 42 -6.71 12.45 -13.81
C ASN A 42 -6.80 11.27 -14.77
N ASN A 43 -5.84 10.34 -14.72
CA ASN A 43 -5.82 9.14 -15.55
C ASN A 43 -6.13 7.90 -14.69
N GLN A 44 -6.92 6.97 -15.23
CA GLN A 44 -7.29 5.70 -14.59
C GLN A 44 -6.08 4.77 -14.32
N SER A 45 -4.86 5.21 -14.55
CA SER A 45 -3.61 4.44 -14.46
C SER A 45 -3.15 4.08 -13.05
N ILE A 46 -3.77 4.66 -11.99
CA ILE A 46 -3.44 4.29 -10.58
C ILE A 46 -3.83 2.85 -10.24
N LYS A 47 -4.69 2.22 -11.01
CA LYS A 47 -5.08 0.83 -10.78
C LYS A 47 -3.91 -0.16 -10.81
N SER A 48 -2.72 0.29 -11.25
CA SER A 48 -1.53 -0.53 -11.32
C SER A 48 -0.64 -0.49 -10.06
N LEU A 49 -0.96 0.32 -9.04
CA LEU A 49 -0.17 0.41 -7.81
C LEU A 49 -0.84 -0.37 -6.68
N VAL A 50 -0.10 -1.30 -6.10
CA VAL A 50 -0.51 -2.01 -4.90
C VAL A 50 0.55 -1.88 -3.81
N PHE A 51 0.14 -1.94 -2.55
CA PHE A 51 1.05 -1.85 -1.42
C PHE A 51 0.63 -2.79 -0.28
N SER A 52 1.62 -3.24 0.47
CA SER A 52 1.40 -4.11 1.62
C SER A 52 1.02 -3.29 2.86
N GLN A 53 0.55 -4.00 3.88
CA GLN A 53 0.54 -3.48 5.24
C GLN A 53 1.97 -3.19 5.73
N LEU A 54 2.08 -2.39 6.80
CA LEU A 54 3.34 -2.24 7.52
C LEU A 54 3.74 -3.56 8.16
N LYS A 55 5.01 -3.90 8.04
CA LYS A 55 5.65 -5.07 8.65
C LYS A 55 6.64 -4.58 9.69
N GLY A 56 6.72 -5.25 10.83
CA GLY A 56 7.59 -4.94 11.94
C GLY A 56 7.06 -5.56 13.22
N GLU A 57 7.77 -5.43 14.30
CA GLU A 57 7.26 -5.80 15.62
C GLU A 57 6.21 -4.80 16.06
N PHE A 58 5.10 -5.26 16.59
CA PHE A 58 4.03 -4.39 17.02
C PHE A 58 3.25 -4.92 18.23
N VAL A 59 2.64 -4.01 18.96
CA VAL A 59 1.68 -4.29 20.02
C VAL A 59 0.35 -3.64 19.69
N LEU A 60 -0.74 -4.35 19.93
CA LEU A 60 -2.11 -3.85 19.71
C LEU A 60 -2.70 -3.30 21.01
N ASP A 61 -3.04 -2.03 21.03
CA ASP A 61 -3.93 -1.45 22.06
C ASP A 61 -5.38 -1.51 21.57
N LYS A 62 -6.07 -2.57 21.96
CA LYS A 62 -7.49 -2.77 21.59
C LYS A 62 -8.42 -1.73 22.19
N LYS A 63 -8.08 -1.18 23.37
CA LYS A 63 -8.92 -0.17 24.07
C LYS A 63 -8.88 1.15 23.32
N GLN A 64 -7.71 1.59 22.92
CA GLN A 64 -7.51 2.84 22.17
C GLN A 64 -7.62 2.66 20.65
N LYS A 65 -7.78 1.42 20.16
CA LYS A 65 -7.79 1.07 18.73
C LYS A 65 -6.52 1.54 18.02
N LEU A 66 -5.39 1.37 18.68
CA LEU A 66 -4.07 1.74 18.17
C LEU A 66 -3.21 0.51 17.94
N ILE A 67 -2.28 0.65 16.99
CA ILE A 67 -1.17 -0.26 16.77
C ILE A 67 0.13 0.52 17.01
N VAL A 68 1.01 -0.03 17.82
CA VAL A 68 2.30 0.56 18.16
C VAL A 68 3.38 -0.33 17.58
N PHE A 69 4.04 0.15 16.53
CA PHE A 69 5.21 -0.51 15.97
C PHE A 69 6.46 -0.10 16.72
N SER A 70 7.41 -1.03 16.88
CA SER A 70 8.72 -0.80 17.49
C SER A 70 9.83 -1.33 16.58
N GLY A 71 10.96 -0.62 16.55
CA GLY A 71 12.12 -1.01 15.76
C GLY A 71 11.93 -0.80 14.26
N GLY A 72 12.54 -1.67 13.47
CA GLY A 72 12.53 -1.57 12.00
C GLY A 72 11.16 -1.85 11.40
N ILE A 73 10.65 -0.88 10.68
CA ILE A 73 9.34 -0.96 10.01
C ILE A 73 9.56 -0.97 8.51
N SER A 74 8.81 -1.79 7.79
CA SER A 74 8.88 -1.84 6.33
C SER A 74 7.52 -2.05 5.69
N PHE A 75 7.42 -1.72 4.42
CA PHE A 75 6.28 -2.05 3.55
C PHE A 75 6.75 -2.18 2.11
N SER A 76 6.02 -2.95 1.32
CA SER A 76 6.34 -3.18 -0.09
C SER A 76 5.34 -2.44 -0.97
N ILE A 77 5.83 -1.95 -2.11
CA ILE A 77 5.03 -1.35 -3.18
C ILE A 77 5.33 -2.13 -4.46
N ALA A 78 4.30 -2.46 -5.21
CA ALA A 78 4.43 -3.08 -6.52
C ALA A 78 3.59 -2.33 -7.56
N SER A 79 4.09 -2.29 -8.79
CA SER A 79 3.39 -1.74 -9.94
C SER A 79 3.76 -2.49 -11.20
N SER A 80 2.82 -2.57 -12.15
CA SER A 80 3.10 -2.96 -13.53
C SER A 80 3.76 -1.82 -14.32
N ASP A 81 3.67 -0.59 -13.84
CA ASP A 81 4.33 0.60 -14.40
C ASP A 81 5.66 0.84 -13.66
N ASP A 82 6.75 0.47 -14.32
CA ASP A 82 8.10 0.63 -13.77
C ASP A 82 8.50 2.11 -13.64
N PHE A 83 8.00 3.00 -14.51
CA PHE A 83 8.29 4.44 -14.41
C PHE A 83 7.73 5.03 -13.12
N LEU A 84 6.56 4.56 -12.68
CA LEU A 84 5.97 4.99 -11.42
C LEU A 84 6.86 4.62 -10.24
N LEU A 85 7.36 3.39 -10.20
CA LEU A 85 8.26 2.94 -9.13
C LEU A 85 9.63 3.64 -9.18
N LEU A 86 10.18 3.85 -10.36
CA LEU A 86 11.41 4.63 -10.52
C LEU A 86 11.25 6.07 -10.05
N SER A 87 10.08 6.69 -10.27
CA SER A 87 9.77 8.03 -9.75
C SER A 87 9.74 8.05 -8.23
N ILE A 88 9.13 7.03 -7.59
CA ILE A 88 9.15 6.87 -6.13
C ILE A 88 10.60 6.77 -5.64
N VAL A 89 11.40 5.88 -6.21
CA VAL A 89 12.80 5.67 -5.80
C VAL A 89 13.61 6.96 -5.94
N SER A 90 13.47 7.68 -7.06
CA SER A 90 14.16 8.96 -7.31
C SER A 90 13.80 10.01 -6.24
N ASN A 91 12.51 10.12 -5.91
CA ASN A 91 12.05 11.04 -4.87
C ASN A 91 12.55 10.64 -3.47
N LEU A 92 12.61 9.33 -3.18
CA LEU A 92 13.13 8.84 -1.91
C LEU A 92 14.64 9.04 -1.74
N ILE A 93 15.39 9.06 -2.84
CA ILE A 93 16.82 9.43 -2.83
C ILE A 93 16.97 10.92 -2.48
N SER A 94 16.13 11.76 -3.08
CA SER A 94 16.19 13.22 -2.92
C SER A 94 15.59 13.70 -1.59
N ASN A 95 14.56 13.01 -1.10
CA ASN A 95 13.86 13.35 0.15
C ASN A 95 13.62 12.09 0.97
N LYS A 96 14.32 11.98 2.08
CA LYS A 96 14.22 10.85 3.01
C LYS A 96 13.29 11.09 4.19
N LYS A 97 12.80 12.32 4.38
CA LYS A 97 12.00 12.70 5.56
C LYS A 97 10.54 12.93 5.18
N TYR A 98 9.67 12.28 5.90
CA TYR A 98 8.23 12.37 5.71
C TYR A 98 7.52 12.54 7.06
N ASN A 99 6.22 12.81 6.99
CA ASN A 99 5.36 12.88 8.17
C ASN A 99 4.17 11.93 7.97
N LEU A 100 3.93 11.08 8.95
CA LEU A 100 2.79 10.19 9.01
C LEU A 100 2.02 10.46 10.30
N LEU A 101 0.83 11.06 10.19
CA LEU A 101 0.00 11.45 11.34
C LEU A 101 0.75 12.27 12.40
N GLY A 102 1.51 13.29 11.98
CA GLY A 102 2.28 14.14 12.90
C GLY A 102 3.62 13.55 13.34
N GLN A 103 3.86 12.25 13.11
CA GLN A 103 5.10 11.58 13.47
C GLN A 103 6.12 11.65 12.33
N LYS A 104 7.33 12.05 12.66
CA LYS A 104 8.44 12.11 11.69
C LYS A 104 8.93 10.70 11.38
N ILE A 105 8.99 10.37 10.10
CA ILE A 105 9.54 9.12 9.59
C ILE A 105 10.69 9.43 8.63
N ASN A 106 11.71 8.57 8.66
CA ASN A 106 12.86 8.64 7.77
C ASN A 106 12.90 7.38 6.92
N VAL A 107 13.11 7.52 5.62
CA VAL A 107 13.41 6.37 4.76
C VAL A 107 14.86 5.95 4.99
N VAL A 108 15.04 4.75 5.53
CA VAL A 108 16.35 4.20 5.87
C VAL A 108 16.96 3.48 4.67
N LYS A 109 16.13 2.67 3.99
CA LYS A 109 16.59 1.81 2.89
C LYS A 109 15.44 1.54 1.93
N VAL A 110 15.76 1.44 0.65
CA VAL A 110 14.87 0.95 -0.40
C VAL A 110 15.54 -0.25 -1.05
N VAL A 111 14.84 -1.37 -1.11
CA VAL A 111 15.33 -2.62 -1.67
C VAL A 111 14.46 -3.00 -2.86
N PRO A 112 15.01 -3.05 -4.08
CA PRO A 112 14.30 -3.66 -5.19
C PRO A 112 14.18 -5.16 -4.94
N GLU A 113 13.02 -5.72 -5.26
CA GLU A 113 12.80 -7.15 -5.21
C GLU A 113 12.88 -7.72 -6.64
N GLU A 114 13.54 -8.84 -6.78
CA GLU A 114 13.62 -9.53 -8.06
C GLU A 114 12.24 -10.04 -8.48
N ASN A 115 11.91 -9.86 -9.76
CA ASN A 115 10.73 -10.48 -10.33
C ASN A 115 11.06 -11.97 -10.59
N ILE A 116 10.53 -12.84 -9.76
CA ILE A 116 10.57 -14.28 -10.02
C ILE A 116 9.54 -14.56 -11.11
N ILE A 117 9.98 -14.79 -12.33
CA ILE A 117 9.14 -15.28 -13.41
C ILE A 117 9.12 -16.80 -13.29
N PRO A 118 7.99 -17.43 -12.98
CA PRO A 118 7.91 -18.89 -12.93
C PRO A 118 8.18 -19.45 -14.33
N ASN A 119 9.08 -20.42 -14.43
CA ASN A 119 9.36 -21.14 -15.68
C ASN A 119 8.34 -22.26 -15.98
N ASN A 120 7.28 -22.36 -15.18
CA ASN A 120 6.28 -23.41 -15.27
C ASN A 120 4.96 -22.87 -15.81
N ASP A 121 4.24 -23.68 -16.56
CA ASP A 121 2.91 -23.36 -17.07
C ASP A 121 1.83 -23.27 -15.95
N VAL A 122 2.17 -23.65 -14.73
CA VAL A 122 1.30 -23.63 -13.57
C VAL A 122 1.87 -22.70 -12.50
N LEU A 123 1.10 -21.68 -12.12
CA LEU A 123 1.41 -20.76 -11.03
C LEU A 123 0.55 -21.12 -9.82
N ILE A 124 1.20 -21.48 -8.72
CA ILE A 124 0.52 -21.66 -7.43
C ILE A 124 0.56 -20.35 -6.67
N ILE A 125 -0.61 -19.81 -6.33
CA ILE A 125 -0.76 -18.54 -5.62
C ILE A 125 -1.35 -18.83 -4.24
N GLU A 126 -0.70 -18.35 -3.20
CA GLU A 126 -1.24 -18.32 -1.84
C GLU A 126 -1.82 -16.93 -1.57
N MET A 127 -3.10 -16.88 -1.22
CA MET A 127 -3.80 -15.64 -0.92
C MET A 127 -3.51 -15.22 0.53
N MET A 128 -2.81 -14.12 0.71
CA MET A 128 -2.45 -13.57 2.03
C MET A 128 -3.59 -12.76 2.69
N SER A 129 -4.66 -12.48 1.95
CA SER A 129 -5.88 -11.81 2.42
C SER A 129 -7.09 -12.39 1.69
N PRO A 130 -8.29 -12.28 2.27
CA PRO A 130 -9.51 -12.66 1.56
C PRO A 130 -9.65 -11.86 0.26
N VAL A 131 -10.08 -12.55 -0.80
CA VAL A 131 -10.48 -11.91 -2.06
C VAL A 131 -11.94 -11.48 -1.90
N THR A 132 -12.23 -10.25 -2.24
CA THR A 132 -13.60 -9.75 -2.30
C THR A 132 -13.89 -9.23 -3.71
N VAL A 133 -15.00 -9.66 -4.26
CA VAL A 133 -15.54 -9.15 -5.51
C VAL A 133 -16.77 -8.31 -5.19
N HIS A 134 -16.86 -7.13 -5.79
CA HIS A 134 -17.98 -6.24 -5.56
C HIS A 134 -18.25 -5.42 -6.82
N LYS A 135 -19.50 -4.95 -6.94
CA LYS A 135 -19.85 -3.88 -7.89
C LYS A 135 -20.55 -2.73 -7.19
N THR A 136 -20.40 -1.54 -7.72
CA THR A 136 -21.16 -0.38 -7.27
C THR A 136 -22.43 -0.29 -8.11
N VAL A 137 -23.59 -0.30 -7.45
CA VAL A 137 -24.90 -0.06 -8.04
C VAL A 137 -25.44 1.28 -7.56
N ILE A 138 -26.21 1.93 -8.39
CA ILE A 138 -26.92 3.16 -8.03
C ILE A 138 -28.32 2.75 -7.59
N GLU A 139 -28.66 3.01 -6.34
CA GLU A 139 -29.98 2.76 -5.77
C GLU A 139 -30.43 4.05 -5.08
N ASP A 140 -31.60 4.57 -5.46
CA ASP A 140 -32.17 5.83 -4.93
C ASP A 140 -31.18 7.01 -4.95
N GLU A 141 -30.51 7.24 -6.10
CA GLU A 141 -29.49 8.28 -6.33
C GLU A 141 -28.23 8.15 -5.41
N THR A 142 -28.09 7.04 -4.69
CA THR A 142 -26.93 6.75 -3.86
C THR A 142 -26.10 5.59 -4.41
N ASN A 143 -24.79 5.71 -4.28
CA ASN A 143 -23.87 4.61 -4.63
C ASN A 143 -23.86 3.57 -3.52
N LYS A 144 -24.28 2.35 -3.85
CA LYS A 144 -24.25 1.20 -2.93
C LYS A 144 -23.25 0.16 -3.43
N THR A 145 -22.36 -0.26 -2.55
CA THR A 145 -21.43 -1.36 -2.85
C THR A 145 -22.07 -2.69 -2.50
N VAL A 146 -22.20 -3.57 -3.49
CA VAL A 146 -22.73 -4.94 -3.30
C VAL A 146 -21.55 -5.90 -3.40
N TYR A 147 -21.31 -6.67 -2.36
CA TYR A 147 -20.31 -7.74 -2.31
C TYR A 147 -20.91 -9.05 -2.76
N PHE A 148 -20.16 -9.79 -3.55
CA PHE A 148 -20.59 -11.10 -4.04
C PHE A 148 -20.02 -12.21 -3.18
N ASP A 149 -20.86 -13.22 -2.92
CA ASP A 149 -20.46 -14.49 -2.34
C ASP A 149 -19.76 -15.34 -3.42
N PRO A 150 -18.77 -16.19 -3.08
CA PRO A 150 -18.13 -17.12 -4.01
C PRO A 150 -19.10 -18.03 -4.78
N ASP A 151 -20.28 -18.32 -4.21
CA ASP A 151 -21.33 -19.10 -4.86
C ASP A 151 -22.15 -18.30 -5.88
N ASN A 152 -21.95 -17.00 -5.97
CA ASN A 152 -22.62 -16.13 -6.93
C ASN A 152 -21.90 -16.18 -8.29
N SER A 153 -22.66 -16.32 -9.39
CA SER A 153 -22.09 -16.34 -10.75
C SER A 153 -21.27 -15.08 -11.07
N GLU A 154 -21.69 -13.90 -10.60
CA GLU A 154 -20.98 -12.62 -10.78
C GLU A 154 -19.66 -12.53 -9.99
N PHE A 155 -19.36 -13.52 -9.14
CA PHE A 155 -18.05 -13.60 -8.46
C PHE A 155 -16.98 -14.19 -9.37
N ASN A 156 -17.37 -15.06 -10.32
CA ASN A 156 -16.47 -15.81 -11.18
C ASN A 156 -16.35 -15.23 -12.60
N ASP A 157 -17.13 -14.21 -12.94
CA ASP A 157 -17.07 -13.48 -14.21
C ASP A 157 -16.04 -12.30 -14.13
#